data_3c026c34fbf47437c6ee11b2a4ecccee
#
_entry.id   3c026c34fbf47437c6ee11b2a4ecccee
#
_cell.length_a   1.000
_cell.length_b   1.000
_cell.length_c   1.000
_cell.angle_alpha   90.00
_cell.angle_beta   90.00
_cell.angle_gamma   90.00
#
_symmetry.space_group_name_H-M   'P 1'
#
loop_
_entity.id
_entity.type
_entity.pdbx_description
1 polymer ?
#
loop_
_entity_poly.entity_id
_entity_poly.type
_entity_poly.pdbx_seq_one_letter_code
_entity_poly.pdbx_strand_id
1 'polypeptide(L)'
;MGENQSIEQVLGKLVELLTAKKDEAPSSSKEIVSRVEAVQKLELMPIDIKLEGVKNYLAWSRRALLLLKAKKLEGFVNGEMAEPKDKASDEWKSWDATNSLVAAWLLSSMSPTIDGSVDTIATASGIWEGVSKMFSGSGNVMLLVETDDRIYHLKQGELSLMDYVAELKRLWADLDHYDPIELPHPECVAWVKKWVEKKRVLQFLRGLNPEFEGRRNAMFHQSSLPGLEDAIAAMAQEESRLKVMKENVSPPTRPAFVVTEPYETRTCYNCGEKGHLSRDCGQPFKSNRGRGRGNFRSAPRGAGSRGGRRGYKANFVMTGEGTSDLVTI
;
A
#
# COMPACT_ATOMS: atom_id res chain seq x y z
N MET A 1 9.13 34.14 -21.65
CA MET A 1 8.30 33.83 -22.82
C MET A 1 9.04 34.05 -24.14
N GLY A 2 10.36 33.87 -24.21
CA GLY A 2 11.18 34.20 -25.39
C GLY A 2 11.98 33.03 -25.97
N GLU A 3 12.16 31.93 -25.25
CA GLU A 3 13.07 30.85 -25.68
C GLU A 3 12.39 29.73 -26.50
N ASN A 4 11.09 29.51 -26.36
CA ASN A 4 10.37 28.49 -27.14
C ASN A 4 10.14 28.88 -28.61
N GLN A 5 10.13 30.18 -28.94
CA GLN A 5 10.02 30.60 -30.34
C GLN A 5 11.29 30.39 -31.16
N SER A 6 12.47 30.31 -30.51
CA SER A 6 13.76 30.09 -31.19
C SER A 6 13.91 28.64 -31.65
N ILE A 7 13.43 27.66 -30.90
CA ILE A 7 13.54 26.23 -31.21
C ILE A 7 12.60 25.84 -32.35
N GLU A 8 11.38 26.34 -32.35
CA GLU A 8 10.44 26.12 -33.46
C GLU A 8 10.90 26.75 -34.76
N GLN A 9 11.51 27.93 -34.72
CA GLN A 9 12.09 28.57 -35.90
C GLN A 9 13.32 27.81 -36.44
N VAL A 10 14.15 27.24 -35.56
CA VAL A 10 15.29 26.43 -35.97
C VAL A 10 14.84 25.08 -36.54
N LEU A 11 13.84 24.44 -35.94
CA LEU A 11 13.21 23.24 -36.46
C LEU A 11 12.50 23.50 -37.81
N GLY A 12 11.79 24.61 -37.94
CA GLY A 12 11.14 25.01 -39.20
C GLY A 12 12.18 25.23 -40.33
N LYS A 13 13.29 25.93 -40.07
CA LYS A 13 14.40 26.08 -41.02
C LYS A 13 15.11 24.77 -41.35
N LEU A 14 15.26 23.87 -40.39
CA LEU A 14 15.84 22.56 -40.61
C LEU A 14 14.97 21.69 -41.54
N VAL A 15 13.65 21.71 -41.31
CA VAL A 15 12.67 21.05 -42.16
C VAL A 15 12.66 21.66 -43.57
N GLU A 16 12.76 22.98 -43.70
CA GLU A 16 12.81 23.68 -44.97
C GLU A 16 14.08 23.39 -45.76
N LEU A 17 15.25 23.31 -45.10
CA LEU A 17 16.53 22.89 -45.70
C LEU A 17 16.53 21.41 -46.08
N LEU A 18 15.81 20.54 -45.35
CA LEU A 18 15.67 19.13 -45.69
C LEU A 18 14.69 18.89 -46.84
N THR A 19 13.67 19.76 -47.00
CA THR A 19 12.73 19.67 -48.11
C THR A 19 13.24 20.33 -49.39
N ALA A 20 14.11 21.38 -49.32
CA ALA A 20 14.71 22.03 -50.46
C ALA A 20 15.80 21.18 -51.17
N LYS A 21 16.26 20.08 -50.54
CA LYS A 21 17.27 19.16 -51.13
C LYS A 21 16.64 17.95 -51.80
N LYS A 22 15.39 18.01 -52.17
CA LYS A 22 14.59 16.86 -52.66
C LYS A 22 14.77 16.52 -54.15
N ASP A 23 15.64 17.20 -54.88
CA ASP A 23 15.76 17.02 -56.33
C ASP A 23 17.01 16.23 -56.81
N GLU A 24 17.81 15.67 -55.85
CA GLU A 24 18.89 14.74 -56.22
C GLU A 24 18.97 13.51 -55.34
N ALA A 25 18.62 12.36 -55.90
CA ALA A 25 18.83 10.98 -55.51
C ALA A 25 17.76 10.26 -54.62
N PRO A 26 17.14 9.20 -55.14
CA PRO A 26 16.04 8.48 -54.46
C PRO A 26 16.46 7.45 -53.39
N SER A 27 17.73 7.31 -53.03
CA SER A 27 18.23 6.36 -52.02
C SER A 27 18.41 6.97 -50.63
N SER A 28 18.64 8.29 -50.53
CA SER A 28 18.98 8.96 -49.27
C SER A 28 17.78 9.20 -48.34
N SER A 29 16.56 9.36 -48.91
CA SER A 29 15.37 9.69 -48.10
C SER A 29 14.90 8.53 -47.23
N LYS A 30 14.99 7.29 -47.71
CA LYS A 30 14.63 6.09 -46.92
C LYS A 30 15.60 5.83 -45.79
N GLU A 31 16.86 6.10 -46.00
CA GLU A 31 17.91 5.96 -44.99
C GLU A 31 17.82 7.03 -43.90
N ILE A 32 17.45 8.26 -44.24
CA ILE A 32 17.24 9.36 -43.26
C ILE A 32 16.00 9.09 -42.45
N VAL A 33 14.90 8.66 -43.05
CA VAL A 33 13.66 8.31 -42.33
C VAL A 33 13.91 7.11 -41.42
N SER A 34 14.62 6.08 -41.87
CA SER A 34 14.98 4.92 -41.04
C SER A 34 15.92 5.29 -39.87
N ARG A 35 16.85 6.24 -40.07
CA ARG A 35 17.70 6.77 -39.00
C ARG A 35 16.94 7.63 -38.01
N VAL A 36 16.03 8.49 -38.45
CA VAL A 36 15.17 9.30 -37.58
C VAL A 36 14.22 8.41 -36.79
N GLU A 37 13.61 7.40 -37.39
CA GLU A 37 12.81 6.39 -36.70
C GLU A 37 13.63 5.56 -35.71
N ALA A 38 14.88 5.22 -36.04
CA ALA A 38 15.79 4.53 -35.13
C ALA A 38 16.17 5.42 -33.92
N VAL A 39 16.41 6.72 -34.14
CA VAL A 39 16.72 7.67 -33.05
C VAL A 39 15.52 7.92 -32.17
N GLN A 40 14.31 8.08 -32.73
CA GLN A 40 13.07 8.20 -31.95
C GLN A 40 12.74 6.90 -31.18
N LYS A 41 13.14 5.76 -31.71
CA LYS A 41 12.99 4.46 -31.04
C LYS A 41 13.95 4.29 -29.85
N LEU A 42 15.05 5.06 -29.80
CA LEU A 42 16.08 5.00 -28.78
C LEU A 42 15.90 6.02 -27.64
N GLU A 43 14.91 6.91 -27.74
CA GLU A 43 14.65 7.87 -26.65
C GLU A 43 14.31 7.15 -25.34
N LEU A 44 15.16 7.30 -24.34
CA LEU A 44 15.00 6.72 -23.02
C LEU A 44 14.17 7.68 -22.15
N MET A 45 13.10 7.16 -21.56
CA MET A 45 12.29 7.92 -20.63
C MET A 45 13.09 8.25 -19.37
N PRO A 46 12.94 9.45 -18.79
CA PRO A 46 13.60 9.79 -17.54
C PRO A 46 13.11 8.88 -16.40
N ILE A 47 13.99 8.59 -15.46
CA ILE A 47 13.63 7.89 -14.22
C ILE A 47 13.10 8.90 -13.22
N ASP A 48 11.92 8.64 -12.64
CA ASP A 48 11.29 9.53 -11.64
C ASP A 48 12.10 9.63 -10.34
N ILE A 49 12.89 8.58 -10.03
CA ILE A 49 13.69 8.47 -8.81
C ILE A 49 15.15 8.65 -9.19
N LYS A 50 15.78 9.73 -8.73
CA LYS A 50 17.23 9.91 -8.86
C LYS A 50 17.95 9.06 -7.81
N LEU A 51 19.09 8.44 -8.22
CA LEU A 51 19.96 7.75 -7.28
C LEU A 51 20.61 8.76 -6.33
N GLU A 52 20.39 8.57 -5.03
CA GLU A 52 20.92 9.42 -3.96
C GLU A 52 21.88 8.65 -3.03
N GLY A 53 21.93 7.33 -3.13
CA GLY A 53 22.81 6.47 -2.32
C GLY A 53 22.24 5.08 -2.06
N VAL A 54 22.79 4.41 -1.05
CA VAL A 54 22.42 3.02 -0.70
C VAL A 54 20.91 2.87 -0.44
N LYS A 55 20.28 3.85 0.22
CA LYS A 55 18.86 3.77 0.64
C LYS A 55 17.87 3.64 -0.52
N ASN A 56 18.18 4.16 -1.68
CA ASN A 56 17.28 4.11 -2.82
C ASN A 56 17.87 3.39 -4.04
N TYR A 57 19.10 2.84 -3.91
CA TYR A 57 19.79 2.13 -5.00
C TYR A 57 18.92 1.00 -5.58
N LEU A 58 18.32 0.15 -4.74
CA LEU A 58 17.54 -0.98 -5.21
C LEU A 58 16.28 -0.55 -5.96
N ALA A 59 15.60 0.50 -5.51
CA ALA A 59 14.44 1.05 -6.20
C ALA A 59 14.83 1.65 -7.55
N TRP A 60 15.93 2.43 -7.58
CA TRP A 60 16.48 3.03 -8.77
C TRP A 60 16.95 1.97 -9.77
N SER A 61 17.76 1.01 -9.35
CA SER A 61 18.36 0.00 -10.23
C SER A 61 17.31 -0.91 -10.87
N ARG A 62 16.29 -1.34 -10.11
CA ARG A 62 15.17 -2.13 -10.65
C ARG A 62 14.40 -1.36 -11.71
N ARG A 63 14.13 -0.06 -11.49
CA ARG A 63 13.43 0.80 -12.45
C ARG A 63 14.29 1.06 -13.69
N ALA A 64 15.58 1.35 -13.50
CA ALA A 64 16.53 1.51 -14.59
C ALA A 64 16.60 0.28 -15.50
N LEU A 65 16.79 -0.91 -14.92
CA LEU A 65 16.79 -2.16 -15.66
C LEU A 65 15.49 -2.42 -16.41
N LEU A 66 14.34 -2.10 -15.82
CA LEU A 66 13.04 -2.28 -16.48
C LEU A 66 12.93 -1.40 -17.74
N LEU A 67 13.35 -0.14 -17.65
CA LEU A 67 13.34 0.80 -18.78
C LEU A 67 14.32 0.37 -19.89
N LEU A 68 15.52 -0.06 -19.51
CA LEU A 68 16.51 -0.59 -20.46
C LEU A 68 16.03 -1.87 -21.14
N LYS A 69 15.39 -2.80 -20.41
CA LYS A 69 14.76 -4.01 -20.97
C LYS A 69 13.68 -3.68 -21.97
N ALA A 70 12.80 -2.72 -21.66
CA ALA A 70 11.74 -2.29 -22.56
C ALA A 70 12.27 -1.79 -23.91
N LYS A 71 13.51 -1.27 -23.94
CA LYS A 71 14.22 -0.81 -25.14
C LYS A 71 15.24 -1.82 -25.69
N LYS A 72 15.38 -3.00 -25.07
CA LYS A 72 16.40 -4.02 -25.41
C LYS A 72 17.84 -3.51 -25.28
N LEU A 73 18.09 -2.66 -24.30
CA LEU A 73 19.38 -2.02 -24.04
C LEU A 73 20.07 -2.56 -22.77
N GLU A 74 19.46 -3.51 -22.05
CA GLU A 74 20.05 -4.10 -20.84
C GLU A 74 21.42 -4.72 -21.06
N GLY A 75 21.71 -5.20 -22.28
CA GLY A 75 22.99 -5.78 -22.64
C GLY A 75 24.18 -4.82 -22.48
N PHE A 76 23.93 -3.50 -22.54
CA PHE A 76 24.97 -2.48 -22.37
C PHE A 76 25.35 -2.27 -20.90
N VAL A 77 24.52 -2.69 -19.93
CA VAL A 77 24.81 -2.57 -18.50
C VAL A 77 25.17 -3.89 -17.84
N ASN A 78 24.70 -5.04 -18.37
CA ASN A 78 25.02 -6.37 -17.85
C ASN A 78 26.28 -7.01 -18.50
N GLY A 79 26.88 -6.32 -19.48
CA GLY A 79 28.09 -6.77 -20.17
C GLY A 79 27.90 -7.77 -21.32
N GLU A 80 26.64 -8.12 -21.66
CA GLU A 80 26.34 -9.00 -22.82
C GLU A 80 26.67 -8.33 -24.14
N MET A 81 26.52 -6.99 -24.23
CA MET A 81 26.93 -6.20 -25.43
C MET A 81 28.33 -5.66 -25.25
N ALA A 82 29.30 -6.54 -25.46
CA ALA A 82 30.73 -6.19 -25.37
C ALA A 82 31.16 -5.20 -26.45
N GLU A 83 32.15 -4.36 -26.13
CA GLU A 83 32.79 -3.44 -27.10
C GLU A 83 33.40 -4.21 -28.27
N PRO A 84 33.08 -3.88 -29.55
CA PRO A 84 33.70 -4.48 -30.70
C PRO A 84 35.19 -4.17 -30.74
N LYS A 85 36.03 -5.14 -31.17
CA LYS A 85 37.50 -5.00 -31.15
C LYS A 85 38.01 -3.99 -32.17
N ASP A 86 37.37 -3.89 -33.34
CA ASP A 86 37.77 -2.99 -34.41
C ASP A 86 37.05 -1.63 -34.27
N LYS A 87 37.78 -0.65 -33.75
CA LYS A 87 37.26 0.73 -33.54
C LYS A 87 36.98 1.49 -34.85
N ALA A 88 37.48 1.02 -35.99
CA ALA A 88 37.19 1.63 -37.27
C ALA A 88 35.92 1.08 -37.93
N SER A 89 35.40 -0.04 -37.42
CA SER A 89 34.18 -0.69 -37.96
C SER A 89 32.91 0.12 -37.74
N ASP A 90 31.94 -0.07 -38.60
CA ASP A 90 30.61 0.54 -38.43
C ASP A 90 29.84 -0.09 -37.26
N GLU A 91 30.16 -1.34 -36.92
CA GLU A 91 29.65 -1.99 -35.71
C GLU A 91 30.10 -1.26 -34.45
N TRP A 92 31.38 -0.90 -34.36
CA TRP A 92 31.91 -0.15 -33.22
C TRP A 92 31.25 1.22 -33.11
N LYS A 93 31.09 1.97 -34.22
CA LYS A 93 30.45 3.28 -34.22
C LYS A 93 29.00 3.20 -33.76
N SER A 94 28.27 2.16 -34.17
CA SER A 94 26.89 1.93 -33.74
C SER A 94 26.81 1.55 -32.26
N TRP A 95 27.74 0.69 -31.80
CA TRP A 95 27.84 0.31 -30.39
C TRP A 95 28.19 1.53 -29.53
N ASP A 96 29.19 2.31 -29.91
CA ASP A 96 29.66 3.49 -29.19
C ASP A 96 28.57 4.56 -29.05
N ALA A 97 27.83 4.83 -30.12
CA ALA A 97 26.68 5.75 -30.09
C ALA A 97 25.61 5.30 -29.08
N THR A 98 25.30 3.99 -29.06
CA THR A 98 24.30 3.43 -28.16
C THR A 98 24.83 3.37 -26.71
N ASN A 99 26.09 2.98 -26.53
CA ASN A 99 26.75 3.00 -25.23
C ASN A 99 26.74 4.40 -24.61
N SER A 100 27.12 5.41 -25.41
CA SER A 100 27.14 6.81 -24.99
C SER A 100 25.73 7.30 -24.61
N LEU A 101 24.69 6.90 -25.34
CA LEU A 101 23.30 7.22 -25.02
C LEU A 101 22.89 6.64 -23.66
N VAL A 102 23.19 5.34 -23.45
CA VAL A 102 22.84 4.67 -22.17
C VAL A 102 23.66 5.25 -21.02
N ALA A 103 24.95 5.53 -21.23
CA ALA A 103 25.81 6.16 -20.23
C ALA A 103 25.29 7.54 -19.82
N ALA A 104 25.00 8.42 -20.78
CA ALA A 104 24.45 9.75 -20.50
C ALA A 104 23.09 9.69 -19.77
N TRP A 105 22.26 8.73 -20.17
CA TRP A 105 20.97 8.51 -19.49
C TRP A 105 21.16 8.04 -18.05
N LEU A 106 22.07 7.11 -17.77
CA LEU A 106 22.40 6.67 -16.41
C LEU A 106 22.88 7.85 -15.57
N LEU A 107 23.86 8.64 -16.05
CA LEU A 107 24.38 9.82 -15.35
C LEU A 107 23.27 10.82 -15.04
N SER A 108 22.39 11.11 -16.01
CA SER A 108 21.24 12.02 -15.79
C SER A 108 20.25 11.55 -14.73
N SER A 109 20.23 10.24 -14.43
CA SER A 109 19.37 9.61 -13.45
C SER A 109 19.96 9.57 -12.03
N MET A 110 21.13 10.16 -11.82
CA MET A 110 21.85 10.20 -10.55
C MET A 110 21.83 11.62 -9.93
N SER A 111 22.13 11.71 -8.65
CA SER A 111 22.40 12.98 -8.00
C SER A 111 23.76 13.53 -8.46
N PRO A 112 24.00 14.86 -8.46
CA PRO A 112 25.26 15.42 -8.93
C PRO A 112 26.49 14.89 -8.21
N THR A 113 26.37 14.52 -6.95
CA THR A 113 27.49 13.92 -6.18
C THR A 113 27.86 12.55 -6.66
N ILE A 114 26.90 11.73 -7.02
CA ILE A 114 27.13 10.36 -7.52
C ILE A 114 27.58 10.42 -8.97
N ASP A 115 26.93 11.24 -9.79
CA ASP A 115 27.30 11.52 -11.17
C ASP A 115 28.80 11.86 -11.26
N GLY A 116 29.26 12.87 -10.52
CA GLY A 116 30.67 13.29 -10.48
C GLY A 116 31.66 12.24 -9.93
N SER A 117 31.17 11.14 -9.35
CA SER A 117 32.04 10.03 -8.92
C SER A 117 32.27 8.97 -10.01
N VAL A 118 31.45 8.95 -11.05
CA VAL A 118 31.47 7.93 -12.13
C VAL A 118 31.51 8.52 -13.54
N ASP A 119 31.46 9.83 -13.70
CA ASP A 119 31.44 10.55 -14.99
C ASP A 119 32.72 10.29 -15.87
N THR A 120 33.82 9.91 -15.23
CA THR A 120 35.06 9.55 -15.91
C THR A 120 35.03 8.16 -16.54
N ILE A 121 33.99 7.36 -16.25
CA ILE A 121 33.86 5.99 -16.76
C ILE A 121 33.25 6.03 -18.17
N ALA A 122 33.95 5.52 -19.15
CA ALA A 122 33.57 5.64 -20.56
C ALA A 122 32.40 4.73 -20.98
N THR A 123 32.16 3.63 -20.28
CA THR A 123 31.16 2.64 -20.71
C THR A 123 29.97 2.58 -19.75
N ALA A 124 28.75 2.37 -20.29
CA ALA A 124 27.54 2.20 -19.51
C ALA A 124 27.65 1.02 -18.54
N SER A 125 28.26 -0.09 -18.94
CA SER A 125 28.54 -1.24 -18.07
C SER A 125 29.47 -0.87 -16.91
N GLY A 126 30.54 -0.11 -17.19
CA GLY A 126 31.46 0.34 -16.16
C GLY A 126 30.81 1.30 -15.15
N ILE A 127 29.98 2.25 -15.61
CA ILE A 127 29.18 3.13 -14.74
C ILE A 127 28.27 2.29 -13.86
N TRP A 128 27.53 1.35 -14.46
CA TRP A 128 26.62 0.47 -13.71
C TRP A 128 27.35 -0.36 -12.66
N GLU A 129 28.46 -0.96 -13.00
CA GLU A 129 29.30 -1.75 -12.09
C GLU A 129 29.89 -0.89 -10.97
N GLY A 130 30.39 0.30 -11.28
CA GLY A 130 30.92 1.25 -10.31
C GLY A 130 29.87 1.66 -9.28
N VAL A 131 28.69 2.04 -9.76
CA VAL A 131 27.55 2.40 -8.90
C VAL A 131 27.05 1.19 -8.09
N SER A 132 27.00 0.00 -8.70
CA SER A 132 26.62 -1.23 -8.01
C SER A 132 27.59 -1.56 -6.87
N LYS A 133 28.89 -1.47 -7.09
CA LYS A 133 29.91 -1.70 -6.05
C LYS A 133 29.79 -0.72 -4.88
N MET A 134 29.46 0.53 -5.17
CA MET A 134 29.34 1.57 -4.13
C MET A 134 28.04 1.47 -3.33
N PHE A 135 26.93 1.12 -3.97
CA PHE A 135 25.60 1.34 -3.38
C PHE A 135 24.69 0.11 -3.31
N SER A 136 25.05 -1.03 -3.96
CA SER A 136 24.16 -2.22 -3.92
C SER A 136 23.97 -2.78 -2.53
N GLY A 137 24.96 -2.65 -1.66
CA GLY A 137 24.91 -3.21 -0.32
C GLY A 137 24.90 -4.75 -0.28
N SER A 138 25.06 -5.42 -1.40
CA SER A 138 25.14 -6.89 -1.44
C SER A 138 26.29 -7.39 -0.57
N GLY A 139 25.98 -8.36 0.32
CA GLY A 139 26.96 -8.88 1.31
C GLY A 139 27.23 -7.93 2.49
N ASN A 140 26.55 -6.80 2.60
CA ASN A 140 26.68 -5.91 3.75
C ASN A 140 25.76 -6.38 4.89
N VAL A 141 26.38 -7.10 5.85
CA VAL A 141 25.67 -7.66 7.01
C VAL A 141 24.96 -6.57 7.84
N MET A 142 25.51 -5.35 7.87
CA MET A 142 24.88 -4.26 8.64
C MET A 142 23.55 -3.83 8.03
N LEU A 143 23.47 -3.73 6.70
CA LEU A 143 22.22 -3.43 6.01
C LEU A 143 21.20 -4.58 6.14
N LEU A 144 21.68 -5.81 6.16
CA LEU A 144 20.85 -7.00 6.41
C LEU A 144 20.21 -6.88 7.81
N VAL A 145 21.01 -6.67 8.86
CA VAL A 145 20.52 -6.54 10.24
C VAL A 145 19.55 -5.35 10.38
N GLU A 146 19.92 -4.18 9.84
CA GLU A 146 19.04 -2.99 9.88
C GLU A 146 17.70 -3.26 9.19
N THR A 147 17.72 -3.95 8.05
CA THR A 147 16.49 -4.27 7.30
C THR A 147 15.63 -5.27 8.07
N ASP A 148 16.24 -6.31 8.66
CA ASP A 148 15.52 -7.30 9.46
C ASP A 148 14.88 -6.67 10.71
N ASP A 149 15.63 -5.81 11.42
CA ASP A 149 15.11 -5.04 12.55
C ASP A 149 13.93 -4.15 12.16
N ARG A 150 14.01 -3.47 11.02
CA ARG A 150 12.91 -2.65 10.51
C ARG A 150 11.67 -3.51 10.22
N ILE A 151 11.87 -4.66 9.60
CA ILE A 151 10.79 -5.61 9.33
C ILE A 151 10.15 -6.10 10.63
N TYR A 152 10.97 -6.42 11.65
CA TYR A 152 10.49 -6.91 12.93
C TYR A 152 9.63 -5.87 13.68
N HIS A 153 10.05 -4.60 13.65
CA HIS A 153 9.37 -3.51 14.36
C HIS A 153 8.24 -2.86 13.56
N LEU A 154 8.14 -3.13 12.26
CA LEU A 154 7.12 -2.53 11.42
C LEU A 154 5.71 -2.99 11.83
N LYS A 155 4.87 -2.01 12.16
CA LYS A 155 3.44 -2.17 12.44
C LYS A 155 2.65 -1.27 11.52
N GLN A 156 1.40 -1.60 11.26
CA GLN A 156 0.52 -0.76 10.48
C GLN A 156 0.37 0.64 11.10
N GLY A 157 0.06 0.73 12.38
CA GLY A 157 -0.10 2.01 13.09
C GLY A 157 -1.06 2.94 12.36
N GLU A 158 -0.58 4.14 12.02
CA GLU A 158 -1.36 5.18 11.29
C GLU A 158 -1.37 4.98 9.77
N LEU A 159 -0.63 4.00 9.25
CA LEU A 159 -0.58 3.74 7.81
C LEU A 159 -1.90 3.13 7.33
N SER A 160 -2.26 3.45 6.08
CA SER A 160 -3.28 2.67 5.39
C SER A 160 -2.83 1.22 5.25
N LEU A 161 -3.77 0.29 5.09
CA LEU A 161 -3.43 -1.12 4.85
C LEU A 161 -2.48 -1.27 3.66
N MET A 162 -2.74 -0.54 2.57
CA MET A 162 -1.93 -0.65 1.35
C MET A 162 -0.55 -0.04 1.49
N ASP A 163 -0.39 1.06 2.24
CA ASP A 163 0.93 1.65 2.52
C ASP A 163 1.77 0.72 3.41
N TYR A 164 1.16 0.11 4.42
CA TYR A 164 1.80 -0.91 5.25
C TYR A 164 2.26 -2.12 4.43
N VAL A 165 1.43 -2.63 3.51
CA VAL A 165 1.77 -3.74 2.60
C VAL A 165 2.90 -3.34 1.66
N ALA A 166 2.85 -2.13 1.10
CA ALA A 166 3.89 -1.63 0.20
C ALA A 166 5.25 -1.55 0.89
N GLU A 167 5.28 -1.03 2.13
CA GLU A 167 6.52 -0.95 2.92
C GLU A 167 7.06 -2.35 3.28
N LEU A 168 6.20 -3.29 3.69
CA LEU A 168 6.61 -4.68 3.92
C LEU A 168 7.20 -5.33 2.66
N LYS A 169 6.51 -5.20 1.52
CA LYS A 169 6.99 -5.78 0.26
C LYS A 169 8.33 -5.18 -0.16
N ARG A 170 8.51 -3.87 0.07
CA ARG A 170 9.78 -3.20 -0.20
C ARG A 170 10.90 -3.76 0.67
N LEU A 171 10.68 -3.85 1.99
CA LEU A 171 11.68 -4.36 2.94
C LEU A 171 12.02 -5.83 2.67
N TRP A 172 11.05 -6.67 2.35
CA TRP A 172 11.32 -8.06 1.98
C TRP A 172 12.13 -8.18 0.68
N ALA A 173 11.86 -7.32 -0.29
CA ALA A 173 12.64 -7.31 -1.54
C ALA A 173 14.08 -6.80 -1.31
N ASP A 174 14.29 -5.90 -0.35
CA ASP A 174 15.61 -5.44 0.05
C ASP A 174 16.35 -6.55 0.82
N LEU A 175 15.66 -7.24 1.74
CA LEU A 175 16.20 -8.40 2.46
C LEU A 175 16.64 -9.52 1.50
N ASP A 176 15.77 -9.90 0.53
CA ASP A 176 16.10 -10.90 -0.50
C ASP A 176 17.34 -10.52 -1.35
N HIS A 177 17.63 -9.22 -1.47
CA HIS A 177 18.80 -8.75 -2.18
C HIS A 177 20.06 -8.79 -1.30
N TYR A 178 19.96 -8.43 -0.02
CA TYR A 178 21.11 -8.42 0.89
C TYR A 178 21.52 -9.82 1.33
N ASP A 179 20.55 -10.73 1.44
CA ASP A 179 20.74 -12.14 1.83
C ASP A 179 20.03 -13.08 0.82
N PRO A 180 20.54 -13.21 -0.40
CA PRO A 180 19.96 -14.10 -1.39
C PRO A 180 20.06 -15.56 -0.94
N ILE A 181 18.95 -16.26 -0.97
CA ILE A 181 18.91 -17.68 -0.63
C ILE A 181 19.52 -18.50 -1.76
N GLU A 182 20.76 -18.93 -1.58
CA GLU A 182 21.46 -19.84 -2.48
C GLU A 182 21.13 -21.28 -2.14
N LEU A 183 20.49 -21.98 -3.06
CA LEU A 183 20.08 -23.37 -2.86
C LEU A 183 20.90 -24.30 -3.73
N PRO A 184 21.52 -25.35 -3.15
CA PRO A 184 22.36 -26.29 -3.88
C PRO A 184 21.58 -27.14 -4.90
N HIS A 185 20.26 -27.27 -4.70
CA HIS A 185 19.39 -28.10 -5.56
C HIS A 185 18.15 -27.31 -6.01
N PRO A 186 17.88 -27.24 -7.33
CA PRO A 186 16.71 -26.54 -7.89
C PRO A 186 15.36 -27.05 -7.33
N GLU A 187 15.28 -28.33 -6.99
CA GLU A 187 14.07 -28.97 -6.42
C GLU A 187 13.65 -28.37 -5.07
N CYS A 188 14.62 -27.85 -4.30
CA CYS A 188 14.35 -27.19 -3.01
C CYS A 188 13.74 -25.79 -3.16
N VAL A 189 13.88 -25.17 -4.32
CA VAL A 189 13.45 -23.77 -4.55
C VAL A 189 11.96 -23.58 -4.28
N ALA A 190 11.12 -24.49 -4.78
CA ALA A 190 9.68 -24.37 -4.62
C ALA A 190 9.26 -24.53 -3.14
N TRP A 191 9.91 -25.44 -2.42
CA TRP A 191 9.65 -25.67 -1.00
C TRP A 191 10.06 -24.45 -0.14
N VAL A 192 11.27 -23.93 -0.38
CA VAL A 192 11.78 -22.76 0.36
C VAL A 192 10.93 -21.53 0.07
N LYS A 193 10.56 -21.27 -1.19
CA LYS A 193 9.64 -20.17 -1.55
C LYS A 193 8.33 -20.26 -0.77
N LYS A 194 7.72 -21.45 -0.69
CA LYS A 194 6.49 -21.65 0.07
C LYS A 194 6.69 -21.42 1.57
N TRP A 195 7.84 -21.82 2.12
CA TRP A 195 8.17 -21.58 3.53
C TRP A 195 8.36 -20.07 3.81
N VAL A 196 9.10 -19.36 2.95
CA VAL A 196 9.30 -17.89 3.05
C VAL A 196 7.96 -17.18 2.95
N GLU A 197 7.11 -17.54 1.97
CA GLU A 197 5.78 -16.94 1.83
C GLU A 197 4.94 -17.11 3.09
N LYS A 198 4.93 -18.32 3.68
CA LYS A 198 4.25 -18.55 4.96
C LYS A 198 4.76 -17.64 6.07
N LYS A 199 6.07 -17.40 6.16
CA LYS A 199 6.66 -16.47 7.13
C LYS A 199 6.21 -15.03 6.89
N ARG A 200 6.16 -14.59 5.63
CA ARG A 200 5.70 -13.25 5.24
C ARG A 200 4.22 -13.03 5.57
N VAL A 201 3.37 -14.04 5.33
CA VAL A 201 1.95 -13.99 5.75
C VAL A 201 1.82 -13.79 7.25
N LEU A 202 2.54 -14.58 8.06
CA LEU A 202 2.50 -14.46 9.51
C LEU A 202 2.98 -13.08 9.98
N GLN A 203 4.02 -12.55 9.36
CA GLN A 203 4.57 -11.24 9.68
C GLN A 203 3.58 -10.12 9.34
N PHE A 204 3.00 -10.15 8.14
CA PHE A 204 1.95 -9.23 7.71
C PHE A 204 0.79 -9.21 8.71
N LEU A 205 0.25 -10.39 9.04
CA LEU A 205 -0.89 -10.51 9.94
C LEU A 205 -0.59 -10.02 11.37
N ARG A 206 0.63 -10.23 11.87
CA ARG A 206 1.05 -9.77 13.21
C ARG A 206 1.21 -8.26 13.33
N GLY A 207 1.50 -7.58 12.24
CA GLY A 207 1.71 -6.14 12.23
C GLY A 207 0.44 -5.32 12.06
N LEU A 208 -0.70 -5.94 11.76
CA LEU A 208 -1.98 -5.26 11.59
C LEU A 208 -2.53 -4.70 12.92
N ASN A 209 -3.30 -3.63 12.80
CA ASN A 209 -4.00 -3.00 13.91
C ASN A 209 -5.02 -3.94 14.58
N PRO A 210 -5.38 -3.68 15.85
CA PRO A 210 -6.34 -4.51 16.60
C PRO A 210 -7.73 -4.61 15.95
N GLU A 211 -8.12 -3.64 15.15
CA GLU A 211 -9.42 -3.66 14.46
C GLU A 211 -9.56 -4.85 13.48
N PHE A 212 -8.45 -5.42 13.02
CA PHE A 212 -8.41 -6.61 12.16
C PHE A 212 -8.40 -7.93 12.93
N GLU A 213 -8.42 -7.89 14.29
CA GLU A 213 -8.27 -9.09 15.13
C GLU A 213 -9.25 -10.20 14.79
N GLY A 214 -10.53 -9.86 14.59
CA GLY A 214 -11.56 -10.85 14.26
C GLY A 214 -11.27 -11.60 12.96
N ARG A 215 -10.85 -10.87 11.92
CA ARG A 215 -10.52 -11.46 10.62
C ARG A 215 -9.22 -12.24 10.66
N ARG A 216 -8.21 -11.73 11.38
CA ARG A 216 -6.92 -12.38 11.61
C ARG A 216 -7.09 -13.72 12.30
N ASN A 217 -7.86 -13.79 13.39
CA ASN A 217 -8.14 -15.03 14.11
C ASN A 217 -8.87 -16.06 13.25
N ALA A 218 -9.83 -15.61 12.43
CA ALA A 218 -10.50 -16.49 11.50
C ALA A 218 -9.51 -17.15 10.51
N MET A 219 -8.46 -16.44 10.08
CA MET A 219 -7.42 -17.03 9.22
C MET A 219 -6.52 -18.02 9.96
N PHE A 220 -6.18 -17.75 11.23
CA PHE A 220 -5.36 -18.66 12.03
C PHE A 220 -6.05 -19.97 12.39
N HIS A 221 -7.38 -19.97 12.40
CA HIS A 221 -8.17 -21.17 12.67
C HIS A 221 -8.46 -22.02 11.41
N GLN A 222 -8.00 -21.59 10.23
CA GLN A 222 -8.11 -22.40 9.01
C GLN A 222 -7.10 -23.57 9.04
N SER A 223 -7.42 -24.65 8.35
CA SER A 223 -6.53 -25.83 8.22
C SER A 223 -5.19 -25.50 7.56
N SER A 224 -5.13 -24.48 6.71
CA SER A 224 -3.92 -23.92 6.10
C SER A 224 -4.01 -22.40 6.05
N LEU A 225 -2.87 -21.73 6.24
CA LEU A 225 -2.82 -20.29 6.01
C LEU A 225 -3.01 -19.99 4.51
N PRO A 226 -3.75 -18.93 4.17
CA PRO A 226 -3.88 -18.45 2.79
C PRO A 226 -2.51 -17.96 2.26
N GLY A 227 -2.39 -17.85 0.94
CA GLY A 227 -1.28 -17.13 0.31
C GLY A 227 -1.23 -15.67 0.69
N LEU A 228 -0.08 -15.02 0.46
CA LEU A 228 0.11 -13.62 0.86
C LEU A 228 -0.91 -12.68 0.19
N GLU A 229 -1.12 -12.83 -1.10
CA GLU A 229 -2.04 -11.97 -1.85
C GLU A 229 -3.50 -12.20 -1.41
N ASP A 230 -3.89 -13.45 -1.12
CA ASP A 230 -5.22 -13.76 -0.60
C ASP A 230 -5.46 -13.16 0.79
N ALA A 231 -4.42 -13.22 1.65
CA ALA A 231 -4.46 -12.61 2.97
C ALA A 231 -4.61 -11.08 2.87
N ILE A 232 -3.85 -10.43 1.99
CA ILE A 232 -3.94 -8.98 1.74
C ILE A 232 -5.34 -8.62 1.23
N ALA A 233 -5.86 -9.35 0.23
CA ALA A 233 -7.18 -9.10 -0.34
C ALA A 233 -8.29 -9.22 0.71
N ALA A 234 -8.22 -10.25 1.57
CA ALA A 234 -9.20 -10.45 2.63
C ALA A 234 -9.14 -9.35 3.71
N MET A 235 -7.95 -8.82 4.02
CA MET A 235 -7.81 -7.68 4.95
C MET A 235 -8.27 -6.37 4.33
N ALA A 236 -8.07 -6.15 3.01
CA ALA A 236 -8.59 -4.99 2.30
C ALA A 236 -10.14 -4.98 2.27
N GLN A 237 -10.77 -6.14 2.11
CA GLN A 237 -12.22 -6.26 2.25
C GLN A 237 -12.70 -5.92 3.66
N GLU A 238 -11.97 -6.37 4.68
CA GLU A 238 -12.28 -6.06 6.08
C GLU A 238 -12.10 -4.58 6.39
N GLU A 239 -11.04 -3.94 5.90
CA GLU A 239 -10.84 -2.49 6.02
C GLU A 239 -12.03 -1.71 5.43
N SER A 240 -12.48 -2.10 4.23
CA SER A 240 -13.64 -1.49 3.59
C SER A 240 -14.91 -1.67 4.42
N ARG A 241 -15.13 -2.87 4.97
CA ARG A 241 -16.25 -3.16 5.87
C ARG A 241 -16.22 -2.28 7.12
N LEU A 242 -15.05 -2.15 7.76
CA LEU A 242 -14.87 -1.34 8.95
C LEU A 242 -15.08 0.16 8.68
N LYS A 243 -14.64 0.66 7.52
CA LYS A 243 -14.91 2.05 7.10
C LYS A 243 -16.40 2.33 6.99
N VAL A 244 -17.14 1.48 6.29
CA VAL A 244 -18.61 1.62 6.17
C VAL A 244 -19.30 1.55 7.52
N MET A 245 -18.85 0.68 8.42
CA MET A 245 -19.43 0.61 9.77
C MET A 245 -19.16 1.86 10.61
N LYS A 246 -17.94 2.44 10.52
CA LYS A 246 -17.58 3.69 11.22
C LYS A 246 -18.43 4.88 10.70
N GLU A 247 -18.66 4.95 9.40
CA GLU A 247 -19.52 5.98 8.79
C GLU A 247 -20.99 5.86 9.22
N ASN A 248 -21.49 4.63 9.35
CA ASN A 248 -22.88 4.37 9.77
C ASN A 248 -23.09 4.52 11.28
N VAL A 249 -22.05 4.54 12.10
CA VAL A 249 -22.10 4.73 13.58
C VAL A 249 -22.12 6.21 13.96
N SER A 250 -21.92 7.14 13.05
CA SER A 250 -22.30 8.54 13.31
C SER A 250 -23.80 8.56 13.56
N PRO A 251 -24.27 8.77 14.81
CA PRO A 251 -25.69 8.82 15.05
C PRO A 251 -26.24 9.91 14.14
N PRO A 252 -27.33 9.66 13.40
CA PRO A 252 -28.02 10.77 12.79
C PRO A 252 -28.29 11.73 13.94
N THR A 253 -27.78 12.93 13.86
CA THR A 253 -28.19 14.05 14.69
C THR A 253 -29.63 14.30 14.32
N ARG A 254 -30.53 13.38 14.77
CA ARG A 254 -31.92 13.73 14.93
C ARG A 254 -31.88 14.80 16.00
N PRO A 255 -32.19 16.04 15.67
CA PRO A 255 -32.46 17.00 16.71
C PRO A 255 -33.49 16.32 17.60
N ALA A 256 -33.11 16.00 18.84
CA ALA A 256 -34.08 15.68 19.83
C ALA A 256 -35.07 16.88 19.77
N PHE A 257 -36.25 16.64 19.23
CA PHE A 257 -37.33 17.58 19.37
C PHE A 257 -37.58 17.63 20.87
N VAL A 258 -36.88 18.51 21.56
CA VAL A 258 -37.28 18.99 22.84
C VAL A 258 -38.59 19.73 22.55
N VAL A 259 -39.72 19.02 22.68
CA VAL A 259 -41.00 19.64 22.76
C VAL A 259 -41.02 20.37 24.11
N THR A 260 -40.44 21.54 24.13
CA THR A 260 -40.63 22.51 25.16
C THR A 260 -42.01 23.14 24.92
N GLU A 261 -43.06 22.35 25.12
CA GLU A 261 -44.34 22.96 25.42
C GLU A 261 -44.17 23.61 26.80
N PRO A 262 -44.35 24.92 26.90
CA PRO A 262 -44.26 25.59 28.21
C PRO A 262 -45.24 24.90 29.15
N TYR A 263 -44.76 24.55 30.33
CA TYR A 263 -45.52 23.90 31.41
C TYR A 263 -46.82 24.64 31.76
N GLU A 264 -46.94 25.87 31.33
CA GLU A 264 -48.03 26.80 31.58
C GLU A 264 -49.31 26.52 30.78
N THR A 265 -49.30 25.69 29.75
CA THR A 265 -50.49 25.43 28.91
C THR A 265 -51.22 24.14 29.25
N ARG A 266 -50.66 23.28 30.10
CA ARG A 266 -51.28 22.01 30.49
C ARG A 266 -52.24 22.20 31.63
N THR A 267 -53.44 21.71 31.46
CA THR A 267 -54.50 21.74 32.49
C THR A 267 -54.38 20.53 33.42
N CYS A 268 -54.33 20.74 34.70
CA CYS A 268 -54.30 19.67 35.71
C CYS A 268 -55.59 18.85 35.67
N TYR A 269 -55.48 17.53 35.46
CA TYR A 269 -56.69 16.65 35.45
C TYR A 269 -57.36 16.49 36.77
N ASN A 270 -56.77 16.94 37.90
CA ASN A 270 -57.35 16.86 39.21
C ASN A 270 -58.16 18.15 39.62
N CYS A 271 -57.51 19.33 39.40
CA CYS A 271 -58.11 20.59 39.80
C CYS A 271 -58.66 21.44 38.64
N GLY A 272 -58.16 21.19 37.38
CA GLY A 272 -58.57 21.97 36.22
C GLY A 272 -57.71 23.22 35.97
N GLU A 273 -56.78 23.57 36.85
CA GLU A 273 -55.87 24.73 36.68
C GLU A 273 -54.69 24.43 35.80
N LYS A 274 -54.12 25.46 35.14
CA LYS A 274 -52.97 25.36 34.30
C LYS A 274 -51.66 25.48 35.10
N GLY A 275 -50.55 24.93 34.63
CA GLY A 275 -49.24 25.15 35.20
C GLY A 275 -48.67 24.00 36.06
N HIS A 276 -49.47 22.94 36.31
CA HIS A 276 -48.97 21.74 37.01
C HIS A 276 -49.67 20.46 36.50
N LEU A 277 -49.05 19.32 36.74
CA LEU A 277 -49.64 18.00 36.44
C LEU A 277 -50.42 17.49 37.67
N SER A 278 -51.32 16.56 37.44
CA SER A 278 -52.18 16.00 38.57
C SER A 278 -51.34 15.33 39.67
N ARG A 279 -50.16 14.86 39.42
CA ARG A 279 -49.21 14.31 40.41
C ARG A 279 -48.60 15.38 41.32
N ASP A 280 -48.50 16.62 40.82
CA ASP A 280 -47.93 17.77 41.53
C ASP A 280 -49.02 18.72 42.06
N CYS A 281 -50.31 18.26 42.05
CA CYS A 281 -51.44 19.03 42.43
C CYS A 281 -51.56 19.09 43.95
N GLY A 282 -51.52 20.31 44.52
CA GLY A 282 -51.74 20.55 45.96
C GLY A 282 -53.19 20.39 46.44
N GLN A 283 -54.14 20.15 45.51
CA GLN A 283 -55.52 19.93 45.87
C GLN A 283 -55.81 18.44 46.14
N PRO A 284 -56.73 18.12 47.12
CA PRO A 284 -57.06 16.72 47.40
C PRO A 284 -57.62 16.05 46.14
N PHE A 285 -57.21 14.83 45.91
CA PHE A 285 -57.65 14.04 44.74
C PHE A 285 -59.16 13.87 44.79
N LYS A 286 -59.88 14.34 43.78
CA LYS A 286 -61.33 14.10 43.61
C LYS A 286 -61.53 12.61 43.31
N SER A 287 -61.82 11.83 44.33
CA SER A 287 -62.21 10.43 44.18
C SER A 287 -63.53 10.37 43.43
N ASN A 288 -63.45 10.03 42.15
CA ASN A 288 -64.68 9.85 41.37
C ASN A 288 -65.37 8.53 41.77
N ARG A 289 -66.14 8.61 42.88
CA ARG A 289 -67.06 7.54 43.21
C ARG A 289 -68.33 7.78 42.39
N GLY A 290 -68.45 7.13 41.30
CA GLY A 290 -69.69 7.23 40.55
C GLY A 290 -69.75 6.41 39.27
N ARG A 291 -70.33 5.21 39.39
CA ARG A 291 -71.15 4.52 38.41
C ARG A 291 -70.54 3.84 37.21
N GLY A 292 -70.76 2.53 37.18
CA GLY A 292 -70.77 1.74 35.98
C GLY A 292 -70.68 0.23 36.25
N ARG A 293 -71.74 -0.34 36.84
CA ARG A 293 -72.00 -1.79 36.79
C ARG A 293 -72.12 -2.20 35.33
N GLY A 294 -71.26 -3.04 34.88
CA GLY A 294 -71.37 -3.81 33.64
C GLY A 294 -70.95 -5.25 33.93
N ASN A 295 -71.94 -6.08 34.24
CA ASN A 295 -71.88 -7.51 34.34
C ASN A 295 -71.42 -8.05 32.97
N PHE A 296 -70.32 -8.82 32.89
CA PHE A 296 -70.23 -9.88 31.91
C PHE A 296 -69.70 -11.15 32.57
N ARG A 297 -70.47 -12.18 32.34
CA ARG A 297 -70.41 -13.53 32.86
C ARG A 297 -69.15 -14.28 32.44
N SER A 298 -68.67 -15.05 33.36
CA SER A 298 -67.85 -16.24 33.29
C SER A 298 -68.03 -17.17 32.08
N ALA A 299 -66.97 -17.65 31.53
CA ALA A 299 -66.84 -19.06 31.14
C ALA A 299 -65.33 -19.48 31.13
N PRO A 300 -65.04 -20.73 31.43
CA PRO A 300 -63.73 -21.15 31.92
C PRO A 300 -62.93 -22.03 30.93
N ARG A 301 -61.68 -22.29 31.31
CA ARG A 301 -60.81 -23.43 30.94
C ARG A 301 -59.89 -23.28 29.73
N GLY A 302 -58.64 -23.45 30.05
CA GLY A 302 -57.57 -23.89 29.16
C GLY A 302 -56.24 -23.86 29.87
N ALA A 303 -55.80 -24.97 30.40
CA ALA A 303 -54.50 -25.20 31.00
C ALA A 303 -53.40 -25.24 29.94
N GLY A 304 -52.22 -24.71 30.29
CA GLY A 304 -51.04 -24.82 29.41
C GLY A 304 -49.82 -24.09 30.00
N SER A 305 -49.16 -24.70 30.92
CA SER A 305 -47.74 -25.10 30.99
C SER A 305 -46.65 -24.05 30.70
N ARG A 306 -45.91 -23.74 31.75
CA ARG A 306 -44.45 -23.69 31.88
C ARG A 306 -43.63 -22.72 31.01
N GLY A 307 -42.81 -21.91 31.71
CA GLY A 307 -41.64 -21.23 31.14
C GLY A 307 -41.03 -20.22 32.12
N GLY A 308 -40.36 -20.71 33.16
CA GLY A 308 -39.63 -19.88 34.12
C GLY A 308 -38.40 -19.23 33.48
N ARG A 309 -38.27 -17.92 33.60
CA ARG A 309 -37.02 -17.21 33.38
C ARG A 309 -36.26 -17.13 34.68
N ARG A 310 -35.17 -17.92 34.77
CA ARG A 310 -34.16 -17.77 35.82
C ARG A 310 -33.29 -16.55 35.47
N GLY A 311 -33.24 -15.58 36.34
CA GLY A 311 -32.25 -14.52 36.33
C GLY A 311 -30.91 -15.06 36.78
N TYR A 312 -29.89 -14.86 35.98
CA TYR A 312 -28.51 -15.09 36.39
C TYR A 312 -27.99 -13.85 37.10
N LYS A 313 -27.70 -13.98 38.38
CA LYS A 313 -26.84 -13.07 39.13
C LYS A 313 -25.41 -13.55 38.90
N ALA A 314 -24.55 -12.71 38.27
CA ALA A 314 -23.14 -12.92 38.24
C ALA A 314 -22.53 -12.47 39.58
N ASN A 315 -22.05 -13.40 40.37
CA ASN A 315 -21.18 -13.13 41.50
C ASN A 315 -19.73 -13.11 41.02
N PHE A 316 -19.09 -11.96 41.14
CA PHE A 316 -17.67 -11.80 40.97
C PHE A 316 -17.00 -12.12 42.31
N VAL A 317 -16.19 -13.17 42.36
CA VAL A 317 -15.30 -13.47 43.50
C VAL A 317 -13.87 -13.24 43.04
N MET A 318 -13.25 -12.21 43.61
CA MET A 318 -11.79 -12.06 43.62
C MET A 318 -11.23 -12.99 44.70
N THR A 319 -10.30 -13.84 44.32
CA THR A 319 -9.33 -14.40 45.27
C THR A 319 -7.95 -14.22 44.70
N GLY A 320 -7.13 -13.51 45.46
CA GLY A 320 -5.73 -13.30 45.18
C GLY A 320 -4.86 -14.42 45.70
N GLU A 321 -3.59 -14.34 45.28
CA GLU A 321 -2.34 -14.86 45.85
C GLU A 321 -2.00 -16.35 45.78
N GLY A 322 -0.82 -16.58 45.26
CA GLY A 322 -0.02 -17.74 45.68
C GLY A 322 0.99 -18.25 44.63
N THR A 323 2.20 -17.66 44.67
CA THR A 323 3.55 -18.28 44.61
C THR A 323 3.87 -19.41 43.62
N SER A 324 4.92 -19.11 42.82
CA SER A 324 6.12 -19.92 42.47
C SER A 324 6.01 -21.44 42.41
N ASP A 325 6.41 -21.98 41.25
CA ASP A 325 7.60 -22.84 41.24
C ASP A 325 8.13 -23.08 39.82
N LEU A 326 9.44 -22.93 39.71
CA LEU A 326 10.31 -23.38 38.61
C LEU A 326 10.26 -24.92 38.51
N VAL A 327 10.09 -25.45 37.31
CA VAL A 327 10.72 -26.72 36.93
C VAL A 327 11.22 -26.62 35.48
N THR A 328 12.54 -26.75 35.41
CA THR A 328 13.37 -27.02 34.22
C THR A 328 13.06 -28.42 33.65
N ILE A 329 12.83 -28.54 32.38
CA ILE A 329 13.42 -29.55 31.46
C ILE A 329 13.42 -28.97 30.05
#